data_3bfd3e6212f6b3f9940e6eb033db4b61
#
_entry.id   3bfd3e6212f6b3f9940e6eb033db4b61
#
_cell.length_a   1.000
_cell.length_b   1.000
_cell.length_c   1.000
_cell.angle_alpha   90.00
_cell.angle_beta   90.00
_cell.angle_gamma   90.00
#
_symmetry.space_group_name_H-M   'P 1'
#
loop_
_entity.id
_entity.type
_entity.pdbx_description
1 polymer ?
#
loop_
_entity_poly.entity_id
_entity_poly.type
_entity_poly.pdbx_seq_one_letter_code
_entity_poly.pdbx_strand_id
1 'polypeptide(L)'
;PTWNQRPEHLRQLLTQGEIESDRDSVARYVTLKAYEKAGGALRRDLFSDDDKKAFLLDPALLERLAIDKLQRRAKQVLAEGWKWVDVRVRYAYDDYVKHGELRKTRREPTADEAAAIQELDARIAALHEQMEALADDDENDKAYLALDTEAEALQDRRKDIDVALSIWPAEWMAQAGCVVHVDSDGTAAVKHGLIRPE
;
A
#
# COMPACT_ATOMS: atom_id res chain seq x y z
N PRO A 1 -29.72 23.29 35.26
CA PRO A 1 -29.21 22.52 34.13
C PRO A 1 -27.93 21.85 34.54
N THR A 2 -28.09 20.58 35.00
CA THR A 2 -26.96 19.74 35.44
C THR A 2 -26.20 19.29 34.20
N TRP A 3 -25.12 19.94 33.95
CA TRP A 3 -24.11 19.53 33.01
C TRP A 3 -23.56 18.17 33.45
N ASN A 4 -23.73 17.21 32.58
CA ASN A 4 -23.26 15.86 32.78
C ASN A 4 -21.72 15.88 32.58
N GLN A 5 -21.00 16.34 33.61
CA GLN A 5 -19.51 16.38 33.64
C GLN A 5 -18.99 14.96 33.92
N ARG A 6 -19.22 14.04 32.96
CA ARG A 6 -18.53 12.75 33.02
C ARG A 6 -17.07 13.01 32.66
N PRO A 7 -16.13 12.58 33.50
CA PRO A 7 -14.68 12.75 33.23
C PRO A 7 -14.26 12.26 31.86
N GLU A 8 -14.96 11.24 31.33
CA GLU A 8 -14.75 10.69 30.01
C GLU A 8 -15.12 11.68 28.88
N HIS A 9 -16.21 12.44 29.05
CA HIS A 9 -16.64 13.42 28.06
C HIS A 9 -15.69 14.62 28.02
N LEU A 10 -15.20 15.05 29.18
CA LEU A 10 -14.17 16.11 29.27
C LEU A 10 -12.84 15.64 28.66
N ARG A 11 -12.44 14.38 28.90
CA ARG A 11 -11.26 13.80 28.23
C ARG A 11 -11.45 13.79 26.73
N GLN A 12 -12.59 13.35 26.24
CA GLN A 12 -12.91 13.30 24.81
C GLN A 12 -12.89 14.68 24.15
N LEU A 13 -13.38 15.71 24.81
CA LEU A 13 -13.30 17.09 24.35
C LEU A 13 -11.86 17.65 24.39
N LEU A 14 -11.07 17.29 25.38
CA LEU A 14 -9.69 17.72 25.51
C LEU A 14 -8.75 16.98 24.54
N THR A 15 -9.12 15.76 24.12
CA THR A 15 -8.35 14.94 23.16
C THR A 15 -8.83 15.05 21.71
N GLN A 16 -9.80 15.90 21.44
CA GLN A 16 -10.39 16.16 20.10
C GLN A 16 -9.38 16.75 19.08
N GLY A 17 -8.15 16.53 19.19
CA GLY A 17 -7.09 16.93 18.24
C GLY A 17 -5.83 16.11 18.41
N GLU A 18 -5.83 15.17 19.36
CA GLU A 18 -4.67 14.33 19.61
C GLU A 18 -4.67 13.13 18.66
N ILE A 19 -3.56 12.90 18.00
CA ILE A 19 -3.37 11.82 17.05
C ILE A 19 -2.50 10.74 17.68
N GLU A 20 -3.02 9.51 17.78
CA GLU A 20 -2.27 8.35 18.29
C GLU A 20 -1.18 7.95 17.29
N SER A 21 0.07 7.90 17.71
CA SER A 21 1.23 7.66 16.83
C SER A 21 1.27 6.28 16.22
N ASP A 22 0.69 5.27 16.88
CA ASP A 22 0.68 3.86 16.46
C ASP A 22 -0.55 3.49 15.63
N ARG A 23 -1.67 4.21 15.79
CA ARG A 23 -2.93 3.91 15.10
C ARG A 23 -3.16 4.74 13.85
N ASP A 24 -2.76 6.00 13.88
CA ASP A 24 -2.94 6.88 12.72
C ASP A 24 -1.92 6.56 11.62
N SER A 25 -2.41 6.30 10.40
CA SER A 25 -1.56 5.95 9.27
C SER A 25 -0.61 7.08 8.87
N VAL A 26 -1.03 8.34 9.01
CA VAL A 26 -0.19 9.50 8.68
C VAL A 26 0.91 9.66 9.71
N ALA A 27 0.61 9.43 11.01
CA ALA A 27 1.59 9.47 12.07
C ALA A 27 2.66 8.37 11.88
N ARG A 28 2.25 7.14 11.49
CA ARG A 28 3.18 6.06 11.14
C ARG A 28 4.03 6.42 9.93
N TYR A 29 3.42 7.00 8.89
CA TYR A 29 4.13 7.44 7.69
C TYR A 29 5.20 8.47 7.98
N VAL A 30 4.88 9.51 8.74
CA VAL A 30 5.82 10.59 9.13
C VAL A 30 6.89 10.05 10.07
N THR A 31 6.53 9.19 11.00
CA THR A 31 7.28 8.67 12.15
C THR A 31 7.40 9.66 13.31
N LEU A 32 7.31 9.14 14.52
CA LEU A 32 7.41 9.92 15.75
C LEU A 32 8.72 10.73 15.80
N LYS A 33 9.85 10.09 15.44
CA LYS A 33 11.16 10.72 15.41
C LYS A 33 11.25 11.93 14.47
N ALA A 34 10.63 11.84 13.30
CA ALA A 34 10.62 12.95 12.35
C ALA A 34 9.75 14.11 12.84
N TYR A 35 8.63 13.80 13.48
CA TYR A 35 7.72 14.78 14.04
C TYR A 35 8.38 15.54 15.22
N GLU A 36 9.02 14.83 16.17
CA GLU A 36 9.80 15.45 17.26
C GLU A 36 10.92 16.34 16.74
N LYS A 37 11.68 15.85 15.75
CA LYS A 37 12.78 16.61 15.14
C LYS A 37 12.28 17.92 14.50
N ALA A 38 11.04 17.95 14.02
CA ALA A 38 10.41 19.13 13.46
C ALA A 38 9.82 20.09 14.52
N GLY A 39 9.98 19.77 15.82
CA GLY A 39 9.49 20.59 16.94
C GLY A 39 8.04 20.26 17.33
N GLY A 40 7.50 19.13 16.89
CA GLY A 40 6.16 18.70 17.24
C GLY A 40 6.01 18.37 18.72
N ALA A 41 4.98 18.93 19.35
CA ALA A 41 4.67 18.65 20.75
C ALA A 41 4.03 17.28 20.90
N LEU A 42 4.51 16.52 21.88
CA LEU A 42 4.05 15.17 22.20
C LEU A 42 3.52 15.07 23.63
N ARG A 43 2.50 14.27 23.82
CA ARG A 43 2.08 13.77 25.12
C ARG A 43 2.31 12.26 25.16
N ARG A 44 3.22 11.81 26.04
CA ARG A 44 3.50 10.38 26.22
C ARG A 44 2.53 9.77 27.23
N ASP A 45 2.11 8.53 26.97
CA ASP A 45 1.33 7.77 27.94
C ASP A 45 2.30 7.13 28.95
N LEU A 46 2.31 7.68 30.17
CA LEU A 46 3.16 7.21 31.27
C LEU A 46 2.75 5.83 31.83
N PHE A 47 1.60 5.33 31.42
CA PHE A 47 1.05 4.04 31.88
C PHE A 47 1.16 2.93 30.82
N SER A 48 1.75 3.24 29.67
CA SER A 48 2.00 2.26 28.61
C SER A 48 3.43 1.74 28.74
N ASP A 49 3.58 0.43 28.78
CA ASP A 49 4.91 -0.25 28.71
C ASP A 49 5.59 -0.10 27.34
N ASP A 50 4.91 0.53 26.37
CA ASP A 50 5.42 0.74 25.02
C ASP A 50 5.84 2.21 24.83
N ASP A 51 7.14 2.47 24.87
CA ASP A 51 7.77 3.78 24.61
C ASP A 51 7.40 4.39 23.25
N LYS A 52 6.74 3.62 22.39
CA LYS A 52 6.32 4.05 21.05
C LYS A 52 4.95 4.70 21.04
N LYS A 53 4.16 4.59 22.11
CA LYS A 53 2.83 5.19 22.19
C LYS A 53 2.92 6.64 22.66
N ALA A 54 2.60 7.53 21.76
CA ALA A 54 2.53 8.95 22.02
C ALA A 54 1.34 9.59 21.29
N PHE A 55 0.86 10.68 21.82
CA PHE A 55 -0.16 11.52 21.20
C PHE A 55 0.51 12.75 20.59
N LEU A 56 0.30 12.96 19.31
CA LEU A 56 0.78 14.13 18.58
C LEU A 56 -0.24 15.25 18.77
N LEU A 57 0.24 16.40 19.22
CA LEU A 57 -0.63 17.53 19.61
C LEU A 57 -0.79 18.59 18.53
N ASP A 58 -0.01 18.52 17.43
CA ASP A 58 -0.09 19.44 16.31
C ASP A 58 -0.41 18.69 15.01
N PRO A 59 -1.70 18.52 14.68
CA PRO A 59 -2.13 17.89 13.45
C PRO A 59 -1.65 18.61 12.18
N ALA A 60 -1.55 19.94 12.23
CA ALA A 60 -1.13 20.74 11.07
C ALA A 60 0.35 20.51 10.74
N LEU A 61 1.20 20.39 11.75
CA LEU A 61 2.60 20.03 11.57
C LEU A 61 2.72 18.62 10.98
N LEU A 62 1.94 17.67 11.51
CA LEU A 62 1.93 16.29 11.01
C LEU A 62 1.55 16.25 9.52
N GLU A 63 0.48 16.94 9.14
CA GLU A 63 0.01 17.00 7.76
C GLU A 63 1.05 17.63 6.84
N ARG A 64 1.67 18.73 7.25
CA ARG A 64 2.75 19.39 6.50
C ARG A 64 3.94 18.44 6.26
N LEU A 65 4.40 17.74 7.29
CA LEU A 65 5.49 16.77 7.17
C LEU A 65 5.13 15.61 6.24
N ALA A 66 3.88 15.14 6.29
CA ALA A 66 3.38 14.12 5.38
C ALA A 66 3.40 14.62 3.93
N ILE A 67 2.88 15.82 3.68
CA ILE A 67 2.88 16.46 2.34
C ILE A 67 4.31 16.59 1.81
N ASP A 68 5.25 17.11 2.60
CA ASP A 68 6.64 17.29 2.20
C ASP A 68 7.31 15.94 1.81
N LYS A 69 6.97 14.89 2.53
CA LYS A 69 7.49 13.54 2.25
C LYS A 69 6.83 12.94 0.99
N LEU A 70 5.51 13.11 0.82
CA LEU A 70 4.77 12.67 -0.36
C LEU A 70 5.19 13.42 -1.63
N GLN A 71 5.48 14.73 -1.55
CA GLN A 71 5.95 15.51 -2.69
C GLN A 71 7.27 15.00 -3.26
N ARG A 72 8.16 14.49 -2.43
CA ARG A 72 9.40 13.85 -2.89
C ARG A 72 9.10 12.59 -3.70
N ARG A 73 8.13 11.79 -3.26
CA ARG A 73 7.67 10.62 -4.01
C ARG A 73 6.95 11.02 -5.29
N ALA A 74 6.12 12.06 -5.25
CA ALA A 74 5.40 12.58 -6.41
C ALA A 74 6.35 13.04 -7.53
N LYS A 75 7.49 13.66 -7.19
CA LYS A 75 8.52 14.03 -8.17
C LYS A 75 9.11 12.81 -8.88
N GLN A 76 9.31 11.70 -8.18
CA GLN A 76 9.81 10.46 -8.78
C GLN A 76 8.76 9.89 -9.74
N VAL A 77 7.50 9.82 -9.30
CA VAL A 77 6.38 9.33 -10.12
C VAL A 77 6.19 10.20 -11.37
N LEU A 78 6.29 11.52 -11.24
CA LEU A 78 6.17 12.43 -12.39
C LEU A 78 7.31 12.20 -13.43
N ALA A 79 8.51 11.86 -12.94
CA ALA A 79 9.64 11.54 -13.81
C ALA A 79 9.46 10.24 -14.61
N GLU A 80 8.50 9.38 -14.23
CA GLU A 80 8.13 8.18 -15.00
C GLU A 80 7.39 8.51 -16.32
N GLY A 81 6.93 9.77 -16.50
CA GLY A 81 6.26 10.22 -17.72
C GLY A 81 4.75 10.48 -17.59
N TRP A 82 4.21 10.51 -16.39
CA TRP A 82 2.80 10.84 -16.15
C TRP A 82 2.50 12.31 -16.44
N LYS A 83 1.33 12.60 -17.02
CA LYS A 83 0.89 13.97 -17.35
C LYS A 83 0.81 14.88 -16.13
N TRP A 84 0.36 14.33 -15.02
CA TRP A 84 0.23 15.05 -13.74
C TRP A 84 0.33 14.09 -12.55
N VAL A 85 0.75 14.64 -11.41
CA VAL A 85 0.78 13.92 -10.14
C VAL A 85 0.26 14.84 -9.05
N ASP A 86 -0.82 14.45 -8.39
CA ASP A 86 -1.37 15.13 -7.23
C ASP A 86 -0.91 14.45 -5.94
N VAL A 87 -0.81 15.25 -4.87
CA VAL A 87 -0.50 14.76 -3.54
C VAL A 87 -1.73 14.93 -2.65
N ARG A 88 -2.11 13.85 -1.97
CA ARG A 88 -3.18 13.84 -0.97
C ARG A 88 -2.68 13.13 0.27
N VAL A 89 -2.82 13.72 1.46
CA VAL A 89 -2.45 13.03 2.70
C VAL A 89 -3.30 11.79 2.89
N ARG A 90 -4.61 11.92 2.66
CA ARG A 90 -5.57 10.81 2.65
C ARG A 90 -6.31 10.82 1.32
N TYR A 91 -6.50 9.64 0.75
CA TYR A 91 -7.25 9.47 -0.50
C TYR A 91 -8.55 8.72 -0.19
N ALA A 92 -9.64 9.45 -0.18
CA ALA A 92 -10.96 8.93 0.15
C ALA A 92 -11.66 8.35 -1.07
N TYR A 93 -12.68 7.51 -0.84
CA TYR A 93 -13.50 6.91 -1.90
C TYR A 93 -14.15 7.98 -2.81
N ASP A 94 -14.60 9.09 -2.25
CA ASP A 94 -15.20 10.21 -3.01
C ASP A 94 -14.22 10.87 -3.99
N ASP A 95 -12.91 10.74 -3.73
CA ASP A 95 -11.89 11.21 -4.67
C ASP A 95 -11.72 10.25 -5.84
N TYR A 96 -11.99 8.96 -5.64
CA TYR A 96 -11.99 7.94 -6.70
C TYR A 96 -13.08 8.19 -7.75
N VAL A 97 -14.28 8.48 -7.29
CA VAL A 97 -15.47 8.59 -8.16
C VAL A 97 -15.37 9.78 -9.12
N LYS A 98 -14.53 10.77 -8.80
CA LYS A 98 -14.34 11.97 -9.61
C LYS A 98 -13.44 11.77 -10.82
N HIS A 99 -12.67 10.69 -10.86
CA HIS A 99 -11.71 10.43 -11.93
C HIS A 99 -12.13 9.23 -12.78
N GLY A 100 -11.95 9.33 -14.09
CA GLY A 100 -11.91 8.15 -14.93
C GLY A 100 -10.65 7.32 -14.60
N GLU A 101 -10.69 6.02 -14.86
CA GLU A 101 -9.56 5.14 -14.57
C GLU A 101 -9.14 4.38 -15.82
N LEU A 102 -7.89 4.53 -16.21
CA LEU A 102 -7.22 3.65 -17.17
C LEU A 102 -6.64 2.44 -16.44
N ARG A 103 -6.57 1.32 -17.13
CA ARG A 103 -5.97 0.09 -16.61
C ARG A 103 -4.71 -0.23 -17.37
N LYS A 104 -3.75 -0.89 -16.71
CA LYS A 104 -2.58 -1.45 -17.38
C LYS A 104 -2.99 -2.33 -18.55
N THR A 105 -2.18 -2.34 -19.60
CA THR A 105 -2.29 -3.29 -20.70
C THR A 105 -1.21 -4.34 -20.58
N ARG A 106 -1.49 -5.51 -21.10
CA ARG A 106 -0.48 -6.57 -21.22
C ARG A 106 0.24 -6.38 -22.55
N ARG A 107 1.56 -6.22 -22.48
CA ARG A 107 2.41 -6.28 -23.67
C ARG A 107 2.66 -7.73 -24.09
N GLU A 108 2.98 -7.92 -25.34
CA GLU A 108 3.45 -9.22 -25.82
C GLU A 108 4.75 -9.61 -25.10
N PRO A 109 4.87 -10.88 -24.68
CA PRO A 109 6.11 -11.39 -24.10
C PRO A 109 7.21 -11.45 -25.19
N THR A 110 8.44 -11.23 -24.78
CA THR A 110 9.60 -11.57 -25.62
C THR A 110 9.70 -13.08 -25.84
N ALA A 111 10.51 -13.52 -26.79
CA ALA A 111 10.71 -14.95 -27.04
C ALA A 111 11.21 -15.71 -25.79
N ASP A 112 12.13 -15.08 -25.04
CA ASP A 112 12.67 -15.66 -23.80
C ASP A 112 11.62 -15.72 -22.68
N GLU A 113 10.82 -14.66 -22.53
CA GLU A 113 9.71 -14.64 -21.56
C GLU A 113 8.64 -15.66 -21.93
N ALA A 114 8.30 -15.81 -23.22
CA ALA A 114 7.33 -16.80 -23.67
C ALA A 114 7.83 -18.23 -23.41
N ALA A 115 9.11 -18.51 -23.64
CA ALA A 115 9.72 -19.79 -23.33
C ALA A 115 9.71 -20.08 -21.82
N ALA A 116 10.09 -19.10 -20.99
CA ALA A 116 10.05 -19.23 -19.54
C ALA A 116 8.62 -19.47 -19.01
N ILE A 117 7.61 -18.82 -19.57
CA ILE A 117 6.20 -19.03 -19.26
C ILE A 117 5.81 -20.49 -19.56
N GLN A 118 6.15 -20.99 -20.76
CA GLN A 118 5.81 -22.37 -21.14
C GLN A 118 6.49 -23.41 -20.24
N GLU A 119 7.75 -23.19 -19.88
CA GLU A 119 8.48 -24.07 -18.97
C GLU A 119 7.85 -24.11 -17.57
N LEU A 120 7.51 -22.94 -17.02
CA LEU A 120 6.85 -22.82 -15.72
C LEU A 120 5.47 -23.48 -15.73
N ASP A 121 4.65 -23.19 -16.75
CA ASP A 121 3.31 -23.76 -16.88
C ASP A 121 3.36 -25.30 -17.01
N ALA A 122 4.30 -25.84 -17.77
CA ALA A 122 4.52 -27.29 -17.89
C ALA A 122 4.96 -27.94 -16.57
N ARG A 123 5.86 -27.28 -15.83
CA ARG A 123 6.34 -27.79 -14.54
C ARG A 123 5.25 -27.77 -13.47
N ILE A 124 4.47 -26.67 -13.40
CA ILE A 124 3.33 -26.56 -12.50
C ILE A 124 2.29 -27.64 -12.79
N ALA A 125 1.98 -27.90 -14.06
CA ALA A 125 1.05 -28.94 -14.46
C ALA A 125 1.55 -30.33 -14.02
N ALA A 126 2.84 -30.64 -14.21
CA ALA A 126 3.44 -31.91 -13.79
C ALA A 126 3.43 -32.08 -12.26
N LEU A 127 3.62 -31.00 -11.48
CA LEU A 127 3.51 -31.05 -10.03
C LEU A 127 2.08 -31.33 -9.58
N HIS A 128 1.09 -30.67 -10.18
CA HIS A 128 -0.32 -30.92 -9.88
C HIS A 128 -0.73 -32.35 -10.18
N GLU A 129 -0.27 -32.94 -11.28
CA GLU A 129 -0.51 -34.35 -11.60
C GLU A 129 0.09 -35.30 -10.54
N GLN A 130 1.31 -35.00 -10.06
CA GLN A 130 1.95 -35.75 -8.98
C GLN A 130 1.19 -35.63 -7.65
N MET A 131 0.70 -34.42 -7.33
CA MET A 131 -0.10 -34.15 -6.13
C MET A 131 -1.44 -34.91 -6.19
N GLU A 132 -2.09 -34.96 -7.35
CA GLU A 132 -3.33 -35.71 -7.55
C GLU A 132 -3.12 -37.18 -7.34
N ALA A 133 -1.98 -37.76 -7.78
CA ALA A 133 -1.65 -39.13 -7.58
C ALA A 133 -1.35 -39.52 -6.11
N LEU A 134 -1.03 -38.54 -5.25
CA LEU A 134 -0.76 -38.73 -3.82
C LEU A 134 -1.97 -38.40 -2.93
N ALA A 135 -3.03 -37.79 -3.47
CA ALA A 135 -4.13 -37.24 -2.68
C ALA A 135 -4.97 -38.29 -1.93
N ASP A 136 -4.94 -39.54 -2.33
CA ASP A 136 -5.76 -40.62 -1.75
C ASP A 136 -5.05 -41.38 -0.61
N ASP A 137 -3.82 -41.00 -0.20
CA ASP A 137 -3.00 -41.73 0.74
C ASP A 137 -2.45 -40.81 1.87
N ASP A 138 -3.02 -40.96 3.05
CA ASP A 138 -2.67 -40.17 4.27
C ASP A 138 -1.17 -40.36 4.67
N GLU A 139 -0.48 -41.43 4.22
CA GLU A 139 0.94 -41.64 4.50
C GLU A 139 1.84 -40.66 3.70
N ASN A 140 1.31 -40.03 2.66
CA ASN A 140 2.05 -39.19 1.73
C ASN A 140 1.99 -37.68 2.04
N ASP A 141 1.44 -37.26 3.17
CA ASP A 141 1.28 -35.84 3.55
C ASP A 141 2.55 -34.99 3.38
N LYS A 142 3.71 -35.55 3.76
CA LYS A 142 4.99 -34.83 3.64
C LYS A 142 5.42 -34.64 2.19
N ALA A 143 5.19 -35.65 1.36
CA ALA A 143 5.51 -35.58 -0.06
C ALA A 143 4.58 -34.58 -0.77
N TYR A 144 3.28 -34.65 -0.46
CA TYR A 144 2.29 -33.72 -0.96
C TYR A 144 2.65 -32.28 -0.62
N LEU A 145 2.95 -31.97 0.66
CA LEU A 145 3.33 -30.65 1.12
C LEU A 145 4.60 -30.12 0.44
N ALA A 146 5.56 -30.99 0.15
CA ALA A 146 6.79 -30.61 -0.56
C ALA A 146 6.49 -30.19 -2.02
N LEU A 147 5.62 -30.96 -2.72
CA LEU A 147 5.19 -30.64 -4.08
C LEU A 147 4.36 -29.35 -4.12
N ASP A 148 3.48 -29.16 -3.15
CA ASP A 148 2.66 -27.95 -3.01
C ASP A 148 3.54 -26.71 -2.84
N THR A 149 4.52 -26.76 -1.93
CA THR A 149 5.49 -25.68 -1.73
C THR A 149 6.28 -25.36 -3.00
N GLU A 150 6.69 -26.38 -3.78
CA GLU A 150 7.38 -26.19 -5.07
C GLU A 150 6.43 -25.55 -6.09
N ALA A 151 5.17 -26.01 -6.16
CA ALA A 151 4.17 -25.47 -7.07
C ALA A 151 3.85 -24.00 -6.76
N GLU A 152 3.65 -23.64 -5.49
CA GLU A 152 3.46 -22.25 -5.06
C GLU A 152 4.63 -21.35 -5.48
N ALA A 153 5.89 -21.80 -5.26
CA ALA A 153 7.07 -21.03 -5.64
C ALA A 153 7.16 -20.79 -7.16
N LEU A 154 6.74 -21.77 -7.97
CA LEU A 154 6.72 -21.63 -9.43
C LEU A 154 5.55 -20.76 -9.88
N GLN A 155 4.39 -20.84 -9.24
CA GLN A 155 3.24 -19.96 -9.49
C GLN A 155 3.59 -18.50 -9.17
N ASP A 156 4.30 -18.24 -8.09
CA ASP A 156 4.76 -16.90 -7.75
C ASP A 156 5.71 -16.35 -8.83
N ARG A 157 6.67 -17.14 -9.31
CA ARG A 157 7.54 -16.75 -10.43
C ARG A 157 6.75 -16.47 -11.71
N ARG A 158 5.77 -17.30 -11.99
CA ARG A 158 4.86 -17.13 -13.15
C ARG A 158 4.08 -15.83 -13.06
N LYS A 159 3.57 -15.52 -11.86
CA LYS A 159 2.86 -14.29 -11.53
C LYS A 159 3.77 -13.05 -11.66
N ASP A 160 5.03 -13.14 -11.25
CA ASP A 160 6.00 -12.06 -11.38
C ASP A 160 6.22 -11.69 -12.87
N ILE A 161 6.28 -12.69 -13.75
CA ILE A 161 6.34 -12.46 -15.20
C ILE A 161 5.07 -11.75 -15.69
N ASP A 162 3.87 -12.18 -15.27
CA ASP A 162 2.61 -11.53 -15.66
C ASP A 162 2.52 -10.09 -15.17
N VAL A 163 3.01 -9.82 -13.96
CA VAL A 163 3.11 -8.46 -13.42
C VAL A 163 4.07 -7.61 -14.27
N ALA A 164 5.20 -8.15 -14.68
CA ALA A 164 6.16 -7.47 -15.53
C ALA A 164 5.64 -7.21 -16.95
N LEU A 165 4.78 -8.07 -17.48
CA LEU A 165 4.10 -7.88 -18.75
C LEU A 165 3.00 -6.82 -18.69
N SER A 166 2.49 -6.52 -17.50
CA SER A 166 1.43 -5.52 -17.29
C SER A 166 2.04 -4.13 -17.20
N ILE A 167 1.96 -3.36 -18.27
CA ILE A 167 2.59 -2.04 -18.42
C ILE A 167 1.57 -0.91 -18.57
N TRP A 168 2.02 0.30 -18.31
CA TRP A 168 1.33 1.53 -18.69
C TRP A 168 1.87 1.99 -20.04
N PRO A 169 1.08 2.00 -21.14
CA PRO A 169 1.53 2.57 -22.40
C PRO A 169 1.89 4.06 -22.25
N ALA A 170 2.98 4.48 -22.91
CA ALA A 170 3.46 5.86 -22.81
C ALA A 170 2.39 6.88 -23.26
N GLU A 171 1.61 6.54 -24.27
CA GLU A 171 0.50 7.35 -24.75
C GLU A 171 -0.61 7.56 -23.69
N TRP A 172 -0.84 6.57 -22.82
CA TRP A 172 -1.79 6.68 -21.73
C TRP A 172 -1.21 7.47 -20.56
N MET A 173 0.07 7.28 -20.26
CA MET A 173 0.74 8.05 -19.23
C MET A 173 0.78 9.55 -19.59
N ALA A 174 0.90 9.88 -20.90
CA ALA A 174 0.84 11.25 -21.40
C ALA A 174 -0.54 11.90 -21.29
N GLN A 175 -1.60 11.15 -21.05
CA GLN A 175 -2.98 11.63 -20.89
C GLN A 175 -3.49 11.56 -19.47
N ALA A 176 -3.05 10.57 -18.72
CA ALA A 176 -3.47 10.28 -17.36
C ALA A 176 -2.46 10.79 -16.32
N GLY A 177 -2.84 10.72 -15.08
CA GLY A 177 -1.97 11.06 -13.96
C GLY A 177 -2.10 10.11 -12.79
N CYS A 178 -1.52 10.53 -11.69
CA CYS A 178 -1.45 9.75 -10.46
C CYS A 178 -1.83 10.59 -9.24
N VAL A 179 -2.27 9.91 -8.20
CA VAL A 179 -2.38 10.48 -6.85
C VAL A 179 -1.45 9.72 -5.92
N VAL A 180 -0.57 10.45 -5.26
CA VAL A 180 0.33 9.92 -4.22
C VAL A 180 -0.28 10.23 -2.87
N HIS A 181 -0.47 9.22 -2.04
CA HIS A 181 -1.14 9.37 -0.74
C HIS A 181 -0.53 8.44 0.32
N VAL A 182 -0.96 8.60 1.56
CA VAL A 182 -0.65 7.66 2.64
C VAL A 182 -1.73 6.59 2.67
N ASP A 183 -1.32 5.34 2.62
CA ASP A 183 -2.23 4.19 2.73
C ASP A 183 -2.55 3.86 4.19
N SER A 184 -3.49 2.96 4.39
CA SER A 184 -3.95 2.49 5.71
C SER A 184 -2.85 1.85 6.55
N ASP A 185 -1.84 1.25 5.92
CA ASP A 185 -0.66 0.66 6.58
C ASP A 185 0.41 1.67 6.99
N GLY A 186 0.25 2.97 6.63
CA GLY A 186 1.22 4.01 6.93
C GLY A 186 2.39 4.07 5.95
N THR A 187 2.23 3.54 4.75
CA THR A 187 3.20 3.68 3.64
C THR A 187 2.71 4.66 2.57
N ALA A 188 3.61 5.09 1.69
CA ALA A 188 3.22 5.88 0.53
C ALA A 188 2.69 4.98 -0.57
N ALA A 189 1.44 5.17 -0.96
CA ALA A 189 0.81 4.52 -2.10
C ALA A 189 0.68 5.47 -3.29
N VAL A 190 0.62 4.90 -4.48
CA VAL A 190 0.40 5.65 -5.73
C VAL A 190 -0.76 5.02 -6.49
N LYS A 191 -1.81 5.78 -6.67
CA LYS A 191 -2.91 5.42 -7.57
C LYS A 191 -2.62 5.98 -8.94
N HIS A 192 -2.43 5.08 -9.91
CA HIS A 192 -2.07 5.42 -11.28
C HIS A 192 -3.28 5.40 -12.22
N GLY A 193 -3.11 6.00 -13.40
CA GLY A 193 -4.06 5.87 -14.49
C GLY A 193 -5.33 6.71 -14.35
N LEU A 194 -5.27 7.79 -13.60
CA LEU A 194 -6.42 8.65 -13.33
C LEU A 194 -6.61 9.70 -14.45
N ILE A 195 -7.84 9.82 -14.93
CA ILE A 195 -8.25 10.86 -15.88
C ILE A 195 -9.07 11.89 -15.13
N ARG A 196 -8.68 13.16 -15.20
CA ARG A 196 -9.47 14.25 -14.63
C ARG A 196 -10.76 14.44 -15.43
N PRO A 197 -11.90 14.68 -14.78
CA PRO A 197 -13.11 15.10 -15.48
C PRO A 197 -12.85 16.43 -16.21
N GLU A 198 -13.46 16.59 -17.38
CA GLU A 198 -13.46 17.84 -18.12
C GLU A 198 -14.32 18.91 -17.45
#